data_549fed6dd238e9e1a64e199dc4473065
#
_entry.id   549fed6dd238e9e1a64e199dc4473065
#
_cell.length_a   1.000
_cell.length_b   1.000
_cell.length_c   1.000
_cell.angle_alpha   90.00
_cell.angle_beta   90.00
_cell.angle_gamma   90.00
#
_symmetry.space_group_name_H-M   'P 1'
#
loop_
_entity.id
_entity.type
_entity.pdbx_description
1 polymer ?
#
loop_
_entity_poly.entity_id
_entity_poly.type
_entity_poly.pdbx_seq_one_letter_code
_entity_poly.pdbx_strand_id
1 'polypeptide(L)'
;MAQILLNAVTATGVGTAWNPRDTSALATYVQHSFQAKGTVASTTGAAVILIEVSNDGTNYITLGTITLVLGTVATSDGFACANSWEYYRANVSSISGATATVTVYMKG
;
A
#
# COMPACT_ATOMS: atom_id res chain seq x y z
N MET A 1 -12.56 -7.09 6.60
CA MET A 1 -11.28 -7.81 6.55
C MET A 1 -10.32 -7.04 5.64
N ALA A 2 -9.07 -6.93 6.02
CA ALA A 2 -8.09 -6.22 5.21
C ALA A 2 -7.55 -7.09 4.08
N GLN A 3 -7.31 -6.47 2.92
CA GLN A 3 -6.65 -7.07 1.79
C GLN A 3 -5.17 -6.69 1.83
N ILE A 4 -4.30 -7.63 1.53
CA ILE A 4 -2.86 -7.37 1.45
C ILE A 4 -2.53 -6.95 0.01
N LEU A 5 -2.04 -5.73 -0.17
CA LEU A 5 -1.63 -5.21 -1.47
C LEU A 5 -0.15 -5.53 -1.78
N LEU A 6 0.70 -5.53 -0.75
CA LEU A 6 2.10 -5.95 -0.84
C LEU A 6 2.43 -6.73 0.42
N ASN A 7 3.18 -7.83 0.27
CA ASN A 7 3.51 -8.70 1.39
C ASN A 7 5.02 -8.86 1.51
N ALA A 8 5.58 -8.26 2.55
CA ALA A 8 6.98 -8.39 2.93
C ALA A 8 7.95 -8.16 1.75
N VAL A 9 7.69 -7.09 0.98
CA VAL A 9 8.54 -6.78 -0.17
C VAL A 9 9.83 -6.10 0.28
N THR A 10 10.91 -6.36 -0.47
CA THR A 10 12.25 -5.88 -0.13
C THR A 10 12.83 -4.96 -1.20
N ALA A 11 12.09 -4.70 -2.27
CA ALA A 11 12.55 -3.91 -3.41
C ALA A 11 11.44 -3.00 -3.91
N THR A 12 11.82 -2.02 -4.72
CA THR A 12 10.84 -1.15 -5.39
C THR A 12 10.01 -1.96 -6.39
N GLY A 13 8.81 -1.50 -6.65
CA GLY A 13 7.92 -2.12 -7.62
C GLY A 13 6.46 -2.07 -7.18
N VAL A 14 5.59 -2.51 -8.09
CA VAL A 14 4.15 -2.52 -7.88
C VAL A 14 3.69 -3.90 -7.42
N GLY A 15 2.70 -3.90 -6.55
CA GLY A 15 2.00 -5.12 -6.15
C GLY A 15 0.87 -5.46 -7.11
N THR A 16 0.19 -6.56 -6.82
CA THR A 16 -0.98 -6.98 -7.59
C THR A 16 -2.13 -6.01 -7.32
N ALA A 17 -2.78 -5.57 -8.39
CA ALA A 17 -3.95 -4.72 -8.28
C ALA A 17 -5.14 -5.52 -7.72
N TRP A 18 -5.96 -4.85 -6.92
CA TRP A 18 -7.15 -5.44 -6.32
C TRP A 18 -8.37 -4.61 -6.67
N ASN A 19 -9.44 -5.30 -7.03
CA ASN A 19 -10.73 -4.69 -7.31
C ASN A 19 -11.69 -5.05 -6.17
N PRO A 20 -11.99 -4.12 -5.25
CA PRO A 20 -12.84 -4.44 -4.10
C PRO A 20 -14.28 -4.77 -4.50
N ARG A 21 -14.73 -4.38 -5.69
CA ARG A 21 -16.08 -4.69 -6.14
C ARG A 21 -16.26 -6.12 -6.57
N ASP A 22 -15.19 -6.81 -6.92
CA ASP A 22 -15.25 -8.21 -7.30
C ASP A 22 -15.63 -9.12 -6.13
N THR A 23 -15.46 -8.65 -4.91
CA THR A 23 -15.68 -9.46 -3.73
C THR A 23 -17.09 -9.33 -3.15
N SER A 24 -17.89 -8.36 -3.64
CA SER A 24 -19.25 -8.17 -3.16
C SER A 24 -20.06 -7.37 -4.17
N ALA A 25 -21.11 -7.98 -4.67
CA ALA A 25 -22.04 -7.30 -5.57
C ALA A 25 -22.80 -6.15 -4.89
N LEU A 26 -22.83 -6.12 -3.58
CA LEU A 26 -23.53 -5.09 -2.81
C LEU A 26 -22.56 -4.05 -2.23
N ALA A 27 -21.29 -4.14 -2.54
CA ALA A 27 -20.30 -3.23 -1.98
C ALA A 27 -20.48 -1.84 -2.57
N THR A 28 -21.02 -0.96 -1.75
CA THR A 28 -21.10 0.46 -2.06
C THR A 28 -20.13 1.24 -1.19
N TYR A 29 -19.05 0.58 -0.78
CA TYR A 29 -18.06 1.22 0.06
C TYR A 29 -17.38 2.34 -0.70
N VAL A 30 -17.50 3.53 -0.16
CA VAL A 30 -16.85 4.72 -0.69
C VAL A 30 -15.70 5.16 0.21
N GLN A 31 -15.45 4.41 1.29
CA GLN A 31 -14.35 4.70 2.21
C GLN A 31 -13.38 3.52 2.23
N HIS A 32 -12.11 3.84 2.06
CA HIS A 32 -11.04 2.86 2.08
C HIS A 32 -9.93 3.37 2.99
N SER A 33 -9.25 2.46 3.64
CA SER A 33 -8.08 2.79 4.44
C SER A 33 -6.88 1.99 3.96
N PHE A 34 -5.71 2.59 4.06
CA PHE A 34 -4.45 1.98 3.65
C PHE A 34 -3.47 2.11 4.79
N GLN A 35 -2.78 1.02 5.07
CA GLN A 35 -1.76 0.98 6.11
C GLN A 35 -0.53 0.27 5.57
N ALA A 36 0.61 0.91 5.70
CA ALA A 36 1.89 0.29 5.44
C ALA A 36 2.62 0.08 6.76
N LYS A 37 3.36 -1.02 6.85
CA LYS A 37 4.27 -1.25 7.97
C LYS A 37 5.58 -1.81 7.44
N GLY A 38 6.67 -1.53 8.14
CA GLY A 38 7.95 -2.01 7.70
C GLY A 38 8.99 -2.04 8.81
N THR A 39 10.07 -2.75 8.54
CA THR A 39 11.22 -2.87 9.44
C THR A 39 12.50 -2.87 8.62
N VAL A 40 13.61 -2.60 9.30
CA VAL A 40 14.95 -2.80 8.75
C VAL A 40 15.80 -3.50 9.80
N ALA A 41 16.86 -4.17 9.36
CA ALA A 41 17.81 -4.81 10.28
C ALA A 41 18.79 -3.82 10.86
N SER A 42 19.01 -2.69 10.18
CA SER A 42 19.90 -1.62 10.66
C SER A 42 19.10 -0.61 11.50
N THR A 43 19.81 0.37 12.07
CA THR A 43 19.15 1.38 12.91
C THR A 43 18.35 2.39 12.12
N THR A 44 18.60 2.53 10.80
CA THR A 44 17.94 3.51 9.97
C THR A 44 17.57 2.94 8.62
N GLY A 45 16.43 3.38 8.11
CA GLY A 45 15.97 3.08 6.77
C GLY A 45 14.73 3.90 6.48
N ALA A 46 14.28 3.85 5.24
CA ALA A 46 13.09 4.57 4.82
C ALA A 46 12.39 3.84 3.68
N ALA A 47 11.09 4.05 3.56
CA ALA A 47 10.33 3.57 2.43
C ALA A 47 9.28 4.59 2.05
N VAL A 48 9.03 4.75 0.76
CA VAL A 48 7.96 5.58 0.23
C VAL A 48 7.07 4.67 -0.61
N ILE A 49 5.80 4.62 -0.25
CA ILE A 49 4.80 3.79 -0.90
C ILE A 49 3.74 4.69 -1.50
N LEU A 50 3.51 4.55 -2.80
CA LEU A 50 2.42 5.23 -3.49
C LEU A 50 1.22 4.29 -3.55
N ILE A 51 0.06 4.79 -3.14
CA ILE A 51 -1.19 4.08 -3.39
C ILE A 51 -1.72 4.60 -4.71
N GLU A 52 -1.86 3.69 -5.68
CA GLU A 52 -2.24 4.02 -7.04
C GLU A 52 -3.59 3.42 -7.36
N VAL A 53 -4.37 4.14 -8.16
CA VAL A 53 -5.73 3.77 -8.51
C VAL A 53 -5.95 3.89 -10.01
N SER A 54 -6.92 3.12 -10.50
CA SER A 54 -7.26 3.10 -11.91
C SER A 54 -8.70 2.64 -12.11
N ASN A 55 -9.33 3.10 -13.19
CA ASN A 55 -10.63 2.58 -13.61
C ASN A 55 -10.54 1.67 -14.83
N ASP A 56 -9.38 1.60 -15.48
CA ASP A 56 -9.21 0.75 -16.66
C ASP A 56 -8.23 -0.41 -16.44
N GLY A 57 -7.56 -0.44 -15.29
CA GLY A 57 -6.59 -1.50 -14.97
C GLY A 57 -5.25 -1.38 -15.70
N THR A 58 -5.06 -0.32 -16.46
CA THR A 58 -3.84 -0.10 -17.27
C THR A 58 -3.17 1.20 -16.90
N ASN A 59 -3.93 2.27 -16.81
CA ASN A 59 -3.41 3.61 -16.52
C ASN A 59 -3.72 3.94 -15.06
N TYR A 60 -2.67 4.11 -14.26
CA TYR A 60 -2.79 4.35 -12.82
C TYR A 60 -2.35 5.77 -12.48
N ILE A 61 -3.03 6.34 -11.50
CA ILE A 61 -2.67 7.64 -10.92
C ILE A 61 -2.43 7.47 -9.42
N THR A 62 -1.66 8.35 -8.83
CA THR A 62 -1.37 8.31 -7.41
C THR A 62 -2.54 8.92 -6.62
N LEU A 63 -3.11 8.10 -5.73
CA LEU A 63 -4.14 8.54 -4.80
C LEU A 63 -3.53 9.22 -3.57
N GLY A 64 -2.46 8.65 -3.05
CA GLY A 64 -1.78 9.16 -1.88
C GLY A 64 -0.43 8.51 -1.68
N THR A 65 0.33 9.04 -0.75
CA THR A 65 1.70 8.61 -0.47
C THR A 65 1.84 8.29 1.01
N ILE A 66 2.45 7.13 1.31
CA ILE A 66 2.81 6.74 2.67
C ILE A 66 4.32 6.76 2.78
N THR A 67 4.84 7.52 3.75
CA THR A 67 6.28 7.59 4.01
C THR A 67 6.57 6.95 5.35
N LEU A 68 7.46 5.96 5.37
CA LEU A 68 7.87 5.27 6.58
C LEU A 68 9.31 5.58 6.91
N VAL A 69 9.57 5.87 8.18
CA VAL A 69 10.92 5.87 8.75
C VAL A 69 11.08 4.51 9.41
N LEU A 70 11.97 3.69 8.86
CA LEU A 70 12.11 2.30 9.28
C LEU A 70 13.13 2.17 10.42
N GLY A 71 12.86 1.22 11.30
CA GLY A 71 13.75 0.87 12.40
C GLY A 71 13.72 -0.62 12.65
N THR A 72 14.45 -1.09 13.65
CA THR A 72 14.47 -2.49 14.04
C THR A 72 13.14 -2.93 14.66
N VAL A 73 12.36 -1.97 15.16
CA VAL A 73 10.98 -2.19 15.59
C VAL A 73 10.07 -1.72 14.45
N ALA A 74 9.03 -2.49 14.16
CA ALA A 74 8.12 -2.17 13.07
C ALA A 74 7.48 -0.80 13.27
N THR A 75 7.47 -0.01 12.20
CA THR A 75 6.78 1.28 12.14
C THR A 75 5.63 1.19 11.15
N SER A 76 4.59 1.98 11.37
CA SER A 76 3.41 1.99 10.53
C SER A 76 2.93 3.41 10.26
N ASP A 77 2.32 3.61 9.10
CA ASP A 77 1.65 4.84 8.76
C ASP A 77 0.57 4.52 7.72
N GLY A 78 -0.33 5.45 7.49
CA GLY A 78 -1.40 5.21 6.54
C GLY A 78 -2.34 6.38 6.41
N PHE A 79 -3.40 6.18 5.62
CA PHE A 79 -4.43 7.19 5.45
C PHE A 79 -5.75 6.52 5.03
N ALA A 80 -6.82 7.28 5.13
CA ALA A 80 -8.13 6.87 4.66
C ALA A 80 -8.64 7.87 3.64
N CYS A 81 -9.47 7.42 2.72
CA CYS A 81 -10.06 8.29 1.73
C CYS A 81 -11.50 7.87 1.44
N ALA A 82 -12.30 8.86 1.00
CA ALA A 82 -13.69 8.63 0.62
C ALA A 82 -13.78 8.74 -0.90
N ASN A 83 -13.45 7.67 -1.59
CA ASN A 83 -13.57 7.59 -3.04
C ASN A 83 -13.75 6.15 -3.47
N SER A 84 -14.07 5.96 -4.74
CA SER A 84 -14.34 4.65 -5.28
C SER A 84 -13.67 4.55 -6.65
N TRP A 85 -12.68 3.65 -6.74
CA TRP A 85 -11.96 3.33 -7.97
C TRP A 85 -12.14 1.85 -8.26
N GLU A 86 -11.96 1.48 -9.52
CA GLU A 86 -12.09 0.08 -9.91
C GLU A 86 -10.94 -0.77 -9.37
N TYR A 87 -9.71 -0.24 -9.44
CA TYR A 87 -8.50 -0.97 -9.03
C TYR A 87 -7.65 -0.13 -8.09
N TYR A 88 -7.06 -0.83 -7.13
CA TYR A 88 -6.11 -0.26 -6.16
C TYR A 88 -4.85 -1.11 -6.15
N ARG A 89 -3.70 -0.47 -6.12
CA ARG A 89 -2.43 -1.17 -5.93
C ARG A 89 -1.47 -0.30 -5.14
N ALA A 90 -0.45 -0.94 -4.57
CA ALA A 90 0.62 -0.25 -3.88
C ALA A 90 1.89 -0.34 -4.71
N ASN A 91 2.65 0.74 -4.73
CA ASN A 91 3.91 0.84 -5.46
C ASN A 91 4.97 1.35 -4.51
N VAL A 92 5.99 0.53 -4.23
CA VAL A 92 7.13 0.98 -3.45
C VAL A 92 8.03 1.80 -4.39
N SER A 93 7.99 3.12 -4.24
CA SER A 93 8.79 4.01 -5.09
C SER A 93 10.22 4.12 -4.61
N SER A 94 10.46 3.97 -3.31
CA SER A 94 11.80 3.90 -2.76
C SER A 94 11.82 3.06 -1.50
N ILE A 95 12.93 2.39 -1.25
CA ILE A 95 13.15 1.60 -0.05
C ILE A 95 14.65 1.56 0.22
N SER A 96 15.05 1.79 1.47
CA SER A 96 16.47 1.80 1.86
C SER A 96 16.63 1.22 3.26
N GLY A 97 17.82 0.72 3.53
CA GLY A 97 18.17 0.08 4.79
C GLY A 97 18.47 -1.39 4.62
N ALA A 98 19.29 -1.95 5.51
CA ALA A 98 19.67 -3.37 5.43
C ALA A 98 18.45 -4.26 5.69
N THR A 99 18.18 -5.16 4.76
CA THR A 99 17.04 -6.08 4.80
C THR A 99 15.69 -5.39 5.10
N ALA A 100 15.50 -4.20 4.52
CA ALA A 100 14.23 -3.47 4.68
C ALA A 100 13.09 -4.27 4.07
N THR A 101 11.98 -4.37 4.79
CA THR A 101 10.77 -5.05 4.32
C THR A 101 9.55 -4.18 4.58
N VAL A 102 8.58 -4.24 3.66
CA VAL A 102 7.35 -3.45 3.74
C VAL A 102 6.15 -4.34 3.40
N THR A 103 5.08 -4.19 4.15
CA THR A 103 3.79 -4.82 3.90
C THR A 103 2.72 -3.73 3.85
N VAL A 104 1.81 -3.81 2.89
CA VAL A 104 0.74 -2.81 2.72
C VAL A 104 -0.61 -3.51 2.76
N TYR A 105 -1.49 -2.98 3.59
CA TYR A 105 -2.85 -3.47 3.77
C TYR A 105 -3.85 -2.43 3.26
N MET A 106 -4.99 -2.91 2.79
CA MET A 106 -6.12 -2.07 2.41
C MET A 106 -7.39 -2.67 3.00
N LYS A 107 -8.27 -1.80 3.48
CA LYS A 107 -9.60 -2.19 3.93
C LYS A 107 -10.65 -1.32 3.25
N GLY A 108 -11.78 -1.94 2.89
CA GLY A 108 -12.88 -1.20 2.27
C GLY A 108 -13.62 -1.94 1.18
#